data_e3fed277ad3d6b769f12afccef617135
#
_entry.id   e3fed277ad3d6b769f12afccef617135
#
_cell.length_a   1.000
_cell.length_b   1.000
_cell.length_c   1.000
_cell.angle_alpha   90.00
_cell.angle_beta   90.00
_cell.angle_gamma   90.00
#
_symmetry.space_group_name_H-M   'P 1'
#
loop_
_entity.id
_entity.type
_entity.pdbx_description
1 polymer ?
#
loop_
_entity_poly.entity_id
_entity_poly.type
_entity_poly.pdbx_seq_one_letter_code
_entity_poly.pdbx_strand_id
1 'polypeptide(L)'
;KGDSPGKKVTRLRLWLHIRTLCRALNLPYVGTLVLAGEGGDLSVLKGMGTDLSTVVAIDYDSFLIEWCNELYPDVIGITGEAGEMSEVADYNIAHLDFCGGLRQPENIVTLAKVVQNAQTHPAMIALTMQKCREGTAVRPLVENIPRAIQTALLAEAIKRKDPVGTHIFRGNRFDARLVLKQSNARMRS
;
A
#
# COMPACT_ATOMS: atom_id res chain seq x y z
N LYS A 1 8.90 -15.61 -14.30
CA LYS A 1 7.55 -16.28 -14.30
C LYS A 1 6.51 -15.20 -14.20
N GLY A 2 5.93 -14.78 -15.31
CA GLY A 2 4.88 -13.75 -15.30
C GLY A 2 3.64 -14.17 -14.51
N ASP A 3 2.81 -13.17 -14.17
CA ASP A 3 1.56 -13.38 -13.46
C ASP A 3 0.66 -14.43 -14.13
N SER A 4 0.14 -15.34 -13.32
CA SER A 4 -0.89 -16.26 -13.81
C SER A 4 -2.14 -15.50 -14.26
N PRO A 5 -2.92 -16.02 -15.24
CA PRO A 5 -4.15 -15.36 -15.67
C PRO A 5 -5.09 -14.98 -14.54
N GLY A 6 -5.18 -15.83 -13.51
CA GLY A 6 -5.99 -15.55 -12.33
C GLY A 6 -5.50 -14.34 -11.52
N LYS A 7 -4.19 -14.17 -11.36
CA LYS A 7 -3.61 -13.00 -10.69
C LYS A 7 -3.91 -11.71 -11.44
N LYS A 8 -3.76 -11.72 -12.78
CA LYS A 8 -4.09 -10.55 -13.61
C LYS A 8 -5.55 -10.11 -13.45
N VAL A 9 -6.48 -11.06 -13.48
CA VAL A 9 -7.91 -10.78 -13.28
C VAL A 9 -8.18 -10.23 -11.89
N THR A 10 -7.54 -10.77 -10.87
CA THR A 10 -7.69 -10.29 -9.49
C THR A 10 -7.17 -8.87 -9.33
N ARG A 11 -5.98 -8.55 -9.87
CA ARG A 11 -5.44 -7.19 -9.86
C ARG A 11 -6.31 -6.21 -10.63
N LEU A 12 -6.79 -6.58 -11.81
CA LEU A 12 -7.70 -5.74 -12.59
C LEU A 12 -8.98 -5.41 -11.79
N ARG A 13 -9.60 -6.40 -11.16
CA ARG A 13 -10.78 -6.19 -10.31
C ARG A 13 -10.47 -5.26 -9.13
N LEU A 14 -9.32 -5.43 -8.49
CA LEU A 14 -8.87 -4.57 -7.39
C LEU A 14 -8.75 -3.11 -7.86
N TRP A 15 -8.04 -2.86 -8.95
CA TRP A 15 -7.83 -1.51 -9.48
C TRP A 15 -9.12 -0.86 -9.97
N LEU A 16 -10.01 -1.61 -10.62
CA LEU A 16 -11.34 -1.11 -10.98
C LEU A 16 -12.15 -0.72 -9.73
N HIS A 17 -12.04 -1.51 -8.66
CA HIS A 17 -12.70 -1.20 -7.40
C HIS A 17 -12.12 0.05 -6.73
N ILE A 18 -10.80 0.17 -6.64
CA ILE A 18 -10.11 1.37 -6.13
C ILE A 18 -10.60 2.60 -6.90
N ARG A 19 -10.56 2.56 -8.24
CA ARG A 19 -11.00 3.66 -9.11
C ARG A 19 -12.46 4.05 -8.86
N THR A 20 -13.34 3.06 -8.69
CA THR A 20 -14.76 3.29 -8.39
C THR A 20 -14.93 3.98 -7.04
N LEU A 21 -14.19 3.54 -6.02
CA LEU A 21 -14.24 4.13 -4.69
C LEU A 21 -13.68 5.55 -4.66
N CYS A 22 -12.54 5.79 -5.30
CA CYS A 22 -11.97 7.13 -5.40
C CYS A 22 -12.96 8.10 -6.03
N ARG A 23 -13.67 7.69 -7.10
CA ARG A 23 -14.73 8.49 -7.72
C ARG A 23 -15.92 8.72 -6.78
N ALA A 24 -16.41 7.66 -6.12
CA ALA A 24 -17.55 7.75 -5.21
C ALA A 24 -17.27 8.65 -4.00
N LEU A 25 -16.02 8.70 -3.56
CA LEU A 25 -15.54 9.52 -2.45
C LEU A 25 -15.05 10.91 -2.89
N ASN A 26 -15.08 11.18 -4.20
CA ASN A 26 -14.56 12.42 -4.80
C ASN A 26 -13.11 12.71 -4.36
N LEU A 27 -12.26 11.67 -4.29
CA LEU A 27 -10.86 11.82 -3.93
C LEU A 27 -10.10 12.49 -5.05
N PRO A 28 -9.34 13.55 -4.79
CA PRO A 28 -8.42 14.11 -5.78
C PRO A 28 -7.36 13.05 -6.10
N TYR A 29 -6.97 12.93 -7.36
CA TYR A 29 -5.86 12.06 -7.75
C TYR A 29 -4.55 12.87 -7.69
N VAL A 30 -3.60 12.39 -6.89
CA VAL A 30 -2.24 12.94 -6.80
C VAL A 30 -1.27 12.01 -7.51
N GLY A 31 -1.26 10.74 -7.14
CA GLY A 31 -0.41 9.72 -7.71
C GLY A 31 -0.69 8.35 -7.09
N THR A 32 -0.03 7.34 -7.62
CA THR A 32 -0.19 5.95 -7.20
C THR A 32 1.14 5.34 -6.81
N LEU A 33 1.22 4.72 -5.64
CA LEU A 33 2.37 3.96 -5.18
C LEU A 33 2.06 2.47 -5.25
N VAL A 34 2.98 1.68 -5.83
CA VAL A 34 2.91 0.22 -5.90
C VAL A 34 4.23 -0.41 -5.51
N LEU A 35 4.19 -1.65 -5.03
CA LEU A 35 5.39 -2.49 -4.97
C LEU A 35 5.69 -3.01 -6.37
N ALA A 36 6.93 -2.81 -6.85
CA ALA A 36 7.27 -3.10 -8.25
C ALA A 36 7.11 -4.59 -8.58
N GLY A 37 7.72 -5.47 -7.80
CA GLY A 37 7.70 -6.90 -8.02
C GLY A 37 7.94 -7.23 -9.50
N GLU A 38 7.18 -8.18 -10.06
CA GLU A 38 7.24 -8.53 -11.50
C GLU A 38 6.36 -7.60 -12.38
N GLY A 39 6.09 -6.36 -11.99
CA GLY A 39 5.35 -5.36 -12.79
C GLY A 39 3.85 -5.65 -13.01
N GLY A 40 3.27 -6.55 -12.21
CA GLY A 40 1.88 -6.99 -12.40
C GLY A 40 0.86 -5.85 -12.25
N ASP A 41 1.04 -4.96 -11.28
CA ASP A 41 0.18 -3.79 -11.10
C ASP A 41 0.40 -2.77 -12.22
N LEU A 42 1.64 -2.54 -12.64
CA LEU A 42 1.99 -1.61 -13.72
C LEU A 42 1.33 -2.03 -15.04
N SER A 43 1.34 -3.34 -15.34
CA SER A 43 0.65 -3.90 -16.52
C SER A 43 -0.84 -3.60 -16.50
N VAL A 44 -1.49 -3.75 -15.35
CA VAL A 44 -2.93 -3.49 -15.19
C VAL A 44 -3.22 -1.99 -15.30
N LEU A 45 -2.46 -1.15 -14.61
CA LEU A 45 -2.61 0.31 -14.63
C LEU A 45 -2.46 0.85 -16.06
N LYS A 46 -1.44 0.39 -16.81
CA LYS A 46 -1.25 0.71 -18.24
C LYS A 46 -2.47 0.31 -19.06
N GLY A 47 -2.96 -0.92 -18.89
CA GLY A 47 -4.15 -1.43 -19.59
C GLY A 47 -5.43 -0.67 -19.24
N MET A 48 -5.50 -0.02 -18.09
CA MET A 48 -6.61 0.85 -17.67
C MET A 48 -6.48 2.29 -18.18
N GLY A 49 -5.41 2.64 -18.88
CA GLY A 49 -5.14 3.99 -19.36
C GLY A 49 -4.73 4.97 -18.25
N THR A 50 -4.11 4.46 -17.17
CA THR A 50 -3.52 5.32 -16.14
C THR A 50 -2.28 6.00 -16.70
N ASP A 51 -2.11 7.29 -16.41
CA ASP A 51 -0.87 8.00 -16.70
C ASP A 51 0.25 7.46 -15.81
N LEU A 52 1.17 6.70 -16.42
CA LEU A 52 2.24 6.04 -15.68
C LEU A 52 3.27 7.02 -15.12
N SER A 53 3.35 8.24 -15.60
CA SER A 53 4.23 9.27 -15.04
C SER A 53 3.84 9.71 -13.62
N THR A 54 2.62 9.37 -13.21
CA THR A 54 2.09 9.59 -11.85
C THR A 54 2.17 8.35 -10.98
N VAL A 55 2.83 7.29 -11.46
CA VAL A 55 2.96 6.02 -10.73
C VAL A 55 4.39 5.87 -10.21
N VAL A 56 4.49 5.63 -8.92
CA VAL A 56 5.76 5.33 -8.23
C VAL A 56 5.80 3.82 -7.94
N ALA A 57 6.83 3.14 -8.43
CA ALA A 57 7.08 1.73 -8.19
C ALA A 57 8.30 1.58 -7.26
N ILE A 58 8.13 0.92 -6.13
CA ILE A 58 9.19 0.74 -5.13
C ILE A 58 9.50 -0.73 -4.96
N ASP A 59 10.78 -1.07 -4.92
CA ASP A 59 11.27 -2.39 -4.53
C ASP A 59 12.66 -2.27 -3.90
N TYR A 60 13.00 -3.16 -2.99
CA TYR A 60 14.35 -3.22 -2.42
C TYR A 60 15.36 -3.84 -3.42
N ASP A 61 14.87 -4.60 -4.39
CA ASP A 61 15.68 -5.22 -5.44
C ASP A 61 15.82 -4.27 -6.63
N SER A 62 17.02 -3.70 -6.79
CA SER A 62 17.33 -2.78 -7.90
C SER A 62 17.11 -3.39 -9.28
N PHE A 63 17.34 -4.71 -9.43
CA PHE A 63 17.10 -5.40 -10.68
C PHE A 63 15.62 -5.37 -11.09
N LEU A 64 14.70 -5.53 -10.14
CA LEU A 64 13.26 -5.41 -10.41
C LEU A 64 12.89 -3.98 -10.82
N ILE A 65 13.49 -2.97 -10.22
CA ILE A 65 13.28 -1.57 -10.59
C ILE A 65 13.81 -1.28 -11.98
N GLU A 66 15.04 -1.70 -12.30
CA GLU A 66 15.64 -1.56 -13.63
C GLU A 66 14.76 -2.22 -14.69
N TRP A 67 14.33 -3.46 -14.45
CA TRP A 67 13.44 -4.19 -15.34
C TRP A 67 12.06 -3.52 -15.51
N CYS A 68 11.50 -2.97 -14.42
CA CYS A 68 10.25 -2.19 -14.50
C CYS A 68 10.42 -0.92 -15.33
N ASN A 69 11.54 -0.20 -15.18
CA ASN A 69 11.82 1.01 -15.94
C ASN A 69 12.03 0.72 -17.45
N GLU A 70 12.62 -0.44 -17.78
CA GLU A 70 12.73 -0.87 -19.19
C GLU A 70 11.35 -1.14 -19.82
N LEU A 71 10.44 -1.79 -19.11
CA LEU A 71 9.10 -2.12 -19.61
C LEU A 71 8.10 -0.94 -19.56
N TYR A 72 8.30 -0.05 -18.60
CA TYR A 72 7.42 1.07 -18.28
C TYR A 72 8.26 2.34 -18.05
N PRO A 73 8.85 2.94 -19.10
CA PRO A 73 9.80 4.05 -18.95
C PRO A 73 9.23 5.32 -18.32
N ASP A 74 7.91 5.46 -18.32
CA ASP A 74 7.23 6.61 -17.72
C ASP A 74 7.05 6.46 -16.20
N VAL A 75 7.24 5.26 -15.64
CA VAL A 75 7.09 4.99 -14.21
C VAL A 75 8.28 5.54 -13.42
N ILE A 76 8.01 6.12 -12.26
CA ILE A 76 9.05 6.55 -11.33
C ILE A 76 9.49 5.35 -10.49
N GLY A 77 10.59 4.70 -10.88
CA GLY A 77 11.16 3.55 -10.16
C GLY A 77 12.09 4.01 -9.02
N ILE A 78 11.88 3.51 -7.81
CA ILE A 78 12.69 3.84 -6.63
C ILE A 78 13.18 2.55 -5.98
N THR A 79 14.51 2.39 -5.85
CA THR A 79 15.09 1.27 -5.11
C THR A 79 15.17 1.59 -3.63
N GLY A 80 14.63 0.72 -2.79
CA GLY A 80 14.68 0.82 -1.33
C GLY A 80 13.49 0.20 -0.62
N GLU A 81 13.47 0.33 0.69
CA GLU A 81 12.36 -0.14 1.52
C GLU A 81 11.13 0.77 1.31
N ALA A 82 10.00 0.17 0.97
CA ALA A 82 8.80 0.91 0.58
C ALA A 82 8.33 1.90 1.66
N GLY A 83 8.45 1.52 2.94
CA GLY A 83 8.08 2.40 4.05
C GLY A 83 8.96 3.65 4.13
N GLU A 84 10.23 3.58 3.76
CA GLU A 84 11.16 4.71 3.79
C GLU A 84 11.04 5.53 2.51
N MET A 85 11.03 4.86 1.37
CA MET A 85 10.95 5.52 0.07
C MET A 85 9.60 6.21 -0.17
N SER A 86 8.55 5.84 0.54
CA SER A 86 7.26 6.54 0.47
C SER A 86 7.33 8.01 0.94
N GLU A 87 8.38 8.42 1.68
CA GLU A 87 8.56 9.81 2.11
C GLU A 87 8.88 10.76 0.94
N VAL A 88 9.47 10.23 -0.14
CA VAL A 88 9.86 11.03 -1.31
C VAL A 88 8.93 10.84 -2.50
N ALA A 89 7.86 10.09 -2.33
CA ALA A 89 6.90 9.76 -3.37
C ALA A 89 5.62 10.60 -3.25
N ASP A 90 5.17 11.15 -4.37
CA ASP A 90 3.89 11.87 -4.44
C ASP A 90 2.76 10.90 -4.77
N TYR A 91 1.94 10.57 -3.77
CA TYR A 91 0.80 9.66 -3.95
C TYR A 91 -0.30 9.90 -2.91
N ASN A 92 -1.51 9.49 -3.25
CA ASN A 92 -2.61 9.34 -2.31
C ASN A 92 -3.39 8.03 -2.53
N ILE A 93 -2.93 7.22 -3.47
CA ILE A 93 -3.42 5.86 -3.70
C ILE A 93 -2.22 4.92 -3.59
N ALA A 94 -2.33 3.82 -2.84
CA ALA A 94 -1.29 2.81 -2.79
C ALA A 94 -1.88 1.40 -2.84
N HIS A 95 -1.14 0.47 -3.48
CA HIS A 95 -1.38 -0.96 -3.38
C HIS A 95 -0.12 -1.66 -2.90
N LEU A 96 -0.22 -2.26 -1.73
CA LEU A 96 0.85 -3.03 -1.11
C LEU A 96 0.53 -4.52 -1.23
N ASP A 97 1.20 -5.20 -2.17
CA ASP A 97 1.09 -6.66 -2.39
C ASP A 97 2.22 -7.36 -1.62
N PHE A 98 2.02 -7.56 -0.33
CA PHE A 98 3.02 -8.22 0.51
C PHE A 98 3.09 -9.72 0.22
N CYS A 99 4.29 -10.23 -0.06
CA CYS A 99 4.56 -11.67 -0.22
C CYS A 99 4.41 -12.47 1.08
N GLY A 100 4.23 -11.81 2.20
CA GLY A 100 4.03 -12.36 3.54
C GLY A 100 2.77 -11.83 4.21
N GLY A 101 2.59 -12.22 5.48
CA GLY A 101 1.46 -11.74 6.26
C GLY A 101 1.79 -10.51 7.11
N LEU A 102 0.76 -9.90 7.69
CA LEU A 102 0.92 -8.80 8.66
C LEU A 102 1.59 -9.22 9.97
N ARG A 103 1.87 -10.52 10.16
CA ARG A 103 2.67 -11.00 11.30
C ARG A 103 4.14 -10.62 11.21
N GLN A 104 4.61 -10.29 10.01
CA GLN A 104 5.95 -9.76 9.83
C GLN A 104 5.93 -8.30 10.31
N PRO A 105 6.67 -7.95 11.38
CA PRO A 105 6.67 -6.58 11.93
C PRO A 105 7.01 -5.53 10.87
N GLU A 106 7.86 -5.89 9.92
CA GLU A 106 8.29 -5.04 8.82
C GLU A 106 7.12 -4.60 7.94
N ASN A 107 6.18 -5.51 7.64
CA ASN A 107 5.00 -5.20 6.83
C ASN A 107 4.06 -4.21 7.53
N ILE A 108 3.92 -4.30 8.86
CA ILE A 108 3.12 -3.35 9.64
C ILE A 108 3.79 -1.98 9.66
N VAL A 109 5.10 -1.94 9.85
CA VAL A 109 5.88 -0.70 9.84
C VAL A 109 5.79 -0.04 8.45
N THR A 110 6.00 -0.80 7.38
CA THR A 110 5.86 -0.31 6.01
C THR A 110 4.47 0.25 5.75
N LEU A 111 3.41 -0.48 6.10
CA LEU A 111 2.03 -0.01 5.97
C LEU A 111 1.81 1.30 6.74
N ALA A 112 2.30 1.38 7.97
CA ALA A 112 2.15 2.56 8.82
C ALA A 112 2.82 3.79 8.19
N LYS A 113 4.04 3.65 7.67
CA LYS A 113 4.78 4.73 7.00
C LYS A 113 4.09 5.15 5.71
N VAL A 114 3.65 4.20 4.88
CA VAL A 114 2.91 4.51 3.63
C VAL A 114 1.61 5.25 3.91
N VAL A 115 0.89 4.91 4.99
CA VAL A 115 -0.32 5.66 5.40
C VAL A 115 0.03 7.06 5.86
N GLN A 116 1.12 7.21 6.62
CA GLN A 116 1.57 8.51 7.14
C GLN A 116 2.04 9.46 6.04
N ASN A 117 2.74 8.92 5.04
CA ASN A 117 3.41 9.71 4.01
C ASN A 117 2.50 10.03 2.81
N ALA A 118 1.26 9.52 2.78
CA ALA A 118 0.30 9.87 1.73
C ALA A 118 0.07 11.39 1.70
N GLN A 119 0.18 11.99 0.52
CA GLN A 119 0.18 13.45 0.31
C GLN A 119 -1.13 14.13 0.70
N THR A 120 -2.25 13.41 0.64
CA THR A 120 -3.57 13.94 0.99
C THR A 120 -4.32 12.99 1.89
N HIS A 121 -5.16 13.54 2.76
CA HIS A 121 -6.14 12.76 3.50
C HIS A 121 -7.54 13.22 3.13
N PRO A 122 -8.45 12.31 2.78
CA PRO A 122 -8.29 10.86 2.83
C PRO A 122 -7.44 10.28 1.69
N ALA A 123 -6.68 9.22 1.98
CA ALA A 123 -5.93 8.42 1.03
C ALA A 123 -6.55 7.02 0.88
N MET A 124 -6.30 6.35 -0.25
CA MET A 124 -6.77 4.99 -0.53
C MET A 124 -5.60 4.01 -0.50
N ILE A 125 -5.52 3.17 0.52
CA ILE A 125 -4.49 2.15 0.65
C ILE A 125 -5.13 0.77 0.53
N ALA A 126 -4.74 0.02 -0.50
CA ALA A 126 -5.16 -1.36 -0.72
C ALA A 126 -4.05 -2.33 -0.27
N LEU A 127 -4.44 -3.44 0.32
CA LEU A 127 -3.52 -4.47 0.80
C LEU A 127 -3.86 -5.82 0.17
N THR A 128 -2.85 -6.48 -0.36
CA THR A 128 -2.90 -7.91 -0.71
C THR A 128 -1.94 -8.66 0.21
N MET A 129 -2.40 -9.76 0.78
CA MET A 129 -1.65 -10.58 1.73
C MET A 129 -1.90 -12.05 1.48
N GLN A 130 -0.90 -12.89 1.76
CA GLN A 130 -1.06 -14.35 1.69
C GLN A 130 -1.90 -14.85 2.88
N LYS A 131 -3.12 -15.29 2.59
CA LYS A 131 -4.04 -15.85 3.58
C LYS A 131 -3.57 -17.19 4.19
N CYS A 132 -2.76 -17.96 3.47
CA CYS A 132 -2.51 -19.37 3.76
C CYS A 132 -1.56 -19.66 4.93
N ARG A 133 -0.85 -18.65 5.44
CA ARG A 133 0.16 -18.85 6.51
C ARG A 133 -0.24 -18.29 7.86
N GLU A 134 -1.36 -17.66 7.94
CA GLU A 134 -1.69 -16.79 9.07
C GLU A 134 -2.76 -17.38 9.98
N GLY A 135 -3.00 -18.62 10.14
CA GLY A 135 -3.88 -19.24 11.11
C GLY A 135 -4.96 -18.34 11.75
N THR A 136 -5.78 -18.86 12.61
CA THR A 136 -6.88 -18.14 13.31
C THR A 136 -6.46 -16.91 14.14
N ALA A 137 -5.18 -16.73 14.44
CA ALA A 137 -4.67 -15.62 15.23
C ALA A 137 -4.53 -14.27 14.48
N VAL A 138 -4.76 -14.23 13.15
CA VAL A 138 -4.67 -12.99 12.33
C VAL A 138 -5.96 -12.19 12.35
N ARG A 139 -7.10 -12.83 12.59
CA ARG A 139 -8.38 -12.15 12.63
C ARG A 139 -8.41 -10.92 13.56
N PRO A 140 -7.87 -11.01 14.80
CA PRO A 140 -7.76 -9.83 15.66
C PRO A 140 -6.84 -8.73 15.13
N LEU A 141 -5.76 -9.09 14.40
CA LEU A 141 -4.86 -8.11 13.81
C LEU A 141 -5.54 -7.33 12.67
N VAL A 142 -6.26 -8.03 11.78
CA VAL A 142 -7.00 -7.38 10.68
C VAL A 142 -8.11 -6.48 11.22
N GLU A 143 -8.81 -6.91 12.27
CA GLU A 143 -9.86 -6.11 12.92
C GLU A 143 -9.31 -4.89 13.68
N ASN A 144 -8.03 -4.91 14.04
CA ASN A 144 -7.34 -3.85 14.79
C ASN A 144 -6.19 -3.18 13.99
N ILE A 145 -6.17 -3.30 12.66
CA ILE A 145 -5.13 -2.68 11.83
C ILE A 145 -4.90 -1.19 12.17
N PRO A 146 -5.93 -0.33 12.34
CA PRO A 146 -5.70 1.06 12.68
C PRO A 146 -4.91 1.23 13.98
N ARG A 147 -5.23 0.43 14.99
CA ARG A 147 -4.52 0.46 16.27
C ARG A 147 -3.10 -0.09 16.15
N ALA A 148 -2.90 -1.13 15.35
CA ALA A 148 -1.59 -1.70 15.07
C ALA A 148 -0.70 -0.69 14.34
N ILE A 149 -1.22 0.02 13.33
CA ILE A 149 -0.53 1.08 12.61
C ILE A 149 -0.12 2.19 13.60
N GLN A 150 -1.06 2.71 14.39
CA GLN A 150 -0.78 3.76 15.36
C GLN A 150 0.29 3.33 16.37
N THR A 151 0.23 2.09 16.83
CA THR A 151 1.23 1.53 17.78
C THR A 151 2.60 1.43 17.11
N ALA A 152 2.67 0.98 15.87
CA ALA A 152 3.92 0.86 15.11
C ALA A 152 4.55 2.23 14.86
N LEU A 153 3.76 3.23 14.45
CA LEU A 153 4.24 4.61 14.23
C LEU A 153 4.74 5.24 15.53
N LEU A 154 4.03 5.03 16.64
CA LEU A 154 4.46 5.51 17.94
C LEU A 154 5.78 4.87 18.39
N ALA A 155 5.91 3.54 18.20
CA ALA A 155 7.13 2.83 18.53
C ALA A 155 8.33 3.33 17.72
N GLU A 156 8.13 3.56 16.41
CA GLU A 156 9.17 4.09 15.52
C GLU A 156 9.56 5.53 15.90
N ALA A 157 8.59 6.41 16.21
CA ALA A 157 8.85 7.77 16.66
C ALA A 157 9.65 7.80 17.97
N ILE A 158 9.33 6.91 18.91
CA ILE A 158 10.09 6.76 20.17
C ILE A 158 11.51 6.30 19.87
N LYS A 159 11.69 5.30 19.02
CA LYS A 159 13.01 4.78 18.63
C LYS A 159 13.89 5.86 18.00
N ARG A 160 13.32 6.71 17.15
CA ARG A 160 14.00 7.84 16.51
C ARG A 160 14.17 9.06 17.42
N LYS A 161 13.66 9.00 18.67
CA LYS A 161 13.63 10.14 19.61
C LYS A 161 12.95 11.38 19.01
N ASP A 162 11.91 11.15 18.20
CA ASP A 162 11.11 12.21 17.60
C ASP A 162 10.01 12.69 18.57
N PRO A 163 10.15 13.87 19.22
CA PRO A 163 9.18 14.37 20.18
C PRO A 163 7.86 14.78 19.51
N VAL A 164 7.91 15.26 18.26
CA VAL A 164 6.73 15.72 17.50
C VAL A 164 5.92 14.51 17.05
N GLY A 165 6.56 13.53 16.42
CA GLY A 165 5.92 12.28 16.01
C GLY A 165 5.32 11.53 17.21
N THR A 166 6.03 11.46 18.32
CA THR A 166 5.52 10.86 19.56
C THR A 166 4.26 11.55 20.07
N HIS A 167 4.19 12.87 20.01
CA HIS A 167 3.01 13.63 20.40
C HIS A 167 1.83 13.40 19.46
N ILE A 168 2.06 13.49 18.15
CA ILE A 168 1.04 13.28 17.11
C ILE A 168 0.42 11.90 17.23
N PHE A 169 1.23 10.84 17.29
CA PHE A 169 0.73 9.46 17.31
C PHE A 169 0.07 9.06 18.63
N ARG A 170 0.30 9.75 19.71
CA ARG A 170 -0.46 9.58 20.96
C ARG A 170 -1.83 10.23 20.91
N GLY A 171 -1.99 11.34 20.18
CA GLY A 171 -3.20 12.16 20.13
C GLY A 171 -4.17 11.86 19.00
N ASN A 172 -3.67 11.43 17.84
CA ASN A 172 -4.50 11.22 16.65
C ASN A 172 -5.18 9.86 16.67
N ARG A 173 -6.51 9.87 16.55
CA ARG A 173 -7.27 8.68 16.17
C ARG A 173 -7.14 8.52 14.66
N PHE A 174 -6.33 7.57 14.22
CA PHE A 174 -6.29 7.16 12.82
C PHE A 174 -7.69 6.66 12.42
N ASP A 175 -8.38 7.39 11.54
CA ASP A 175 -9.69 6.96 11.04
C ASP A 175 -9.50 6.06 9.81
N ALA A 176 -8.93 4.88 10.01
CA ALA A 176 -8.79 3.85 9.00
C ALA A 176 -10.09 3.04 8.78
N ARG A 177 -11.24 3.48 9.33
CA ARG A 177 -12.51 2.76 9.28
C ARG A 177 -13.04 2.54 7.87
N LEU A 178 -12.74 3.44 6.93
CA LEU A 178 -13.20 3.31 5.54
C LEU A 178 -12.51 2.17 4.80
N VAL A 179 -11.20 2.01 4.98
CA VAL A 179 -10.40 0.96 4.32
C VAL A 179 -10.79 -0.42 4.84
N LEU A 180 -11.03 -0.56 6.15
CA LEU A 180 -11.35 -1.85 6.77
C LEU A 180 -12.79 -2.32 6.54
N LYS A 181 -13.78 -1.43 6.50
CA LYS A 181 -15.17 -1.83 6.25
C LYS A 181 -15.35 -2.52 4.91
N GLN A 182 -14.58 -2.16 3.90
CA GLN A 182 -14.72 -2.68 2.55
C GLN A 182 -13.99 -3.99 2.32
N SER A 183 -12.85 -4.21 2.99
CA SER A 183 -12.17 -5.51 2.98
C SER A 183 -12.98 -6.60 3.71
N ASN A 184 -13.65 -6.26 4.80
CA ASN A 184 -14.48 -7.18 5.58
C ASN A 184 -15.78 -7.58 4.87
N ALA A 185 -16.37 -6.75 4.03
CA ALA A 185 -17.57 -7.08 3.26
C ALA A 185 -17.33 -8.21 2.25
N ARG A 186 -16.09 -8.35 1.73
CA ARG A 186 -15.71 -9.41 0.78
C ARG A 186 -15.26 -10.72 1.42
N MET A 187 -14.90 -10.73 2.71
CA MET A 187 -14.57 -11.97 3.41
C MET A 187 -15.82 -12.77 3.84
N ARG A 188 -17.02 -12.21 3.70
CA ARG A 188 -18.30 -12.85 4.08
C ARG A 188 -19.13 -13.31 2.88
N SER A 189 -18.71 -13.06 1.66
CA SER A 189 -19.25 -13.61 0.42
C SER A 189 -18.26 -14.63 -0.18
#